data_14ea407501299f2241fe4c0c76b740a2
#
_entry.id   14ea407501299f2241fe4c0c76b740a2
#
_cell.length_a   1.000
_cell.length_b   1.000
_cell.length_c   1.000
_cell.angle_alpha   90.00
_cell.angle_beta   90.00
_cell.angle_gamma   90.00
#
_symmetry.space_group_name_H-M   'P 1'
#
loop_
_entity.id
_entity.type
_entity.pdbx_description
1 polymer ?
#
loop_
_entity_poly.entity_id
_entity_poly.type
_entity_poly.pdbx_seq_one_letter_code
_entity_poly.pdbx_strand_id
1 'polypeptide(L)'
;QPSVVLLCDADLADSAGQLGRLVKAIEDDECDLAVAAFASRVGGGFGIALGFSAWVIKKRCGAEPIAPISGQRAMRPEVLRAVLPFAPKYGMETGMTIDAVRAGYRLGEYELDLAHRATGRTFKGFVHRFRQMLDFAKVYVSRRPRKAGK
;
A
#
# COMPACT_ATOMS: atom_id res chain seq x y z
N GLN A 1 -24.68 3.31 -4.50
CA GLN A 1 -23.40 3.10 -3.84
C GLN A 1 -22.27 3.31 -4.85
N PRO A 2 -21.12 3.91 -4.47
CA PRO A 2 -19.99 4.04 -5.39
C PRO A 2 -19.51 2.66 -5.83
N SER A 3 -19.18 2.52 -7.11
CA SER A 3 -18.64 1.27 -7.66
C SER A 3 -17.16 1.06 -7.33
N VAL A 4 -16.42 2.14 -7.11
CA VAL A 4 -14.98 2.14 -6.78
C VAL A 4 -14.69 3.18 -5.71
N VAL A 5 -13.78 2.85 -4.80
CA VAL A 5 -13.19 3.78 -3.82
C VAL A 5 -11.75 4.06 -4.23
N LEU A 6 -11.40 5.33 -4.38
CA LEU A 6 -10.05 5.77 -4.69
C LEU A 6 -9.43 6.47 -3.47
N LEU A 7 -8.28 6.00 -3.04
CA LEU A 7 -7.40 6.66 -2.06
C LEU A 7 -6.22 7.26 -2.80
N CYS A 8 -5.89 8.51 -2.51
CA CYS A 8 -4.75 9.19 -3.12
C CYS A 8 -4.17 10.27 -2.20
N ASP A 9 -2.89 10.55 -2.37
CA ASP A 9 -2.23 11.67 -1.73
C ASP A 9 -2.64 12.99 -2.39
N ALA A 10 -2.67 14.07 -1.62
CA ALA A 10 -3.12 15.38 -2.11
C ALA A 10 -2.07 16.14 -2.94
N ASP A 11 -0.85 15.63 -3.05
CA ASP A 11 0.30 16.31 -3.68
C ASP A 11 0.65 15.79 -5.08
N LEU A 12 -0.25 15.04 -5.72
CA LEU A 12 -0.06 14.46 -7.06
C LEU A 12 -0.14 15.49 -8.20
N ALA A 13 -0.72 16.67 -7.96
CA ALA A 13 -0.90 17.72 -8.96
C ALA A 13 -1.48 17.18 -10.29
N ASP A 14 -0.90 17.55 -11.44
CA ASP A 14 -1.38 17.14 -12.77
C ASP A 14 -1.28 15.63 -13.03
N SER A 15 -0.42 14.91 -12.30
CA SER A 15 -0.30 13.46 -12.46
C SER A 15 -1.49 12.67 -11.88
N ALA A 16 -2.36 13.31 -11.11
CA ALA A 16 -3.55 12.67 -10.54
C ALA A 16 -4.49 12.08 -11.62
N GLY A 17 -4.47 12.62 -12.84
CA GLY A 17 -5.24 12.07 -13.97
C GLY A 17 -4.89 10.62 -14.31
N GLN A 18 -3.67 10.17 -14.02
CA GLN A 18 -3.24 8.80 -14.28
C GLN A 18 -3.90 7.78 -13.34
N LEU A 19 -4.45 8.21 -12.20
CA LEU A 19 -5.16 7.34 -11.27
C LEU A 19 -6.42 6.70 -11.87
N GLY A 20 -6.95 7.27 -12.96
CA GLY A 20 -8.02 6.67 -13.75
C GLY A 20 -7.72 5.23 -14.20
N ARG A 21 -6.43 4.87 -14.40
CA ARG A 21 -6.02 3.50 -14.71
C ARG A 21 -6.33 2.52 -13.58
N LEU A 22 -6.17 2.95 -12.32
CA LEU A 22 -6.52 2.11 -11.16
C LEU A 22 -8.02 1.89 -11.05
N VAL A 23 -8.81 2.94 -11.28
CA VAL A 23 -10.27 2.86 -11.28
C VAL A 23 -10.73 1.90 -12.37
N LYS A 24 -10.20 2.06 -13.58
CA LYS A 24 -10.51 1.19 -14.71
C LYS A 24 -10.17 -0.27 -14.44
N ALA A 25 -9.07 -0.56 -13.78
CA ALA A 25 -8.69 -1.94 -13.43
C ALA A 25 -9.74 -2.62 -12.53
N ILE A 26 -10.37 -1.86 -11.64
CA ILE A 26 -11.45 -2.37 -10.79
C ILE A 26 -12.74 -2.56 -11.60
N GLU A 27 -13.08 -1.58 -12.47
CA GLU A 27 -14.28 -1.63 -13.32
C GLU A 27 -14.22 -2.76 -14.35
N ASP A 28 -13.05 -3.01 -14.92
CA ASP A 28 -12.82 -4.09 -15.89
C ASP A 28 -12.63 -5.48 -15.21
N ASP A 29 -12.77 -5.56 -13.88
CA ASP A 29 -12.61 -6.79 -13.09
C ASP A 29 -11.21 -7.44 -13.18
N GLU A 30 -10.16 -6.64 -13.44
CA GLU A 30 -8.77 -7.14 -13.45
C GLU A 30 -8.29 -7.53 -12.03
N CYS A 31 -8.71 -6.77 -11.02
CA CYS A 31 -8.39 -7.00 -9.61
C CYS A 31 -9.45 -6.39 -8.69
N ASP A 32 -9.32 -6.61 -7.38
CA ASP A 32 -10.23 -6.08 -6.36
C ASP A 32 -9.60 -4.93 -5.57
N LEU A 33 -8.27 -4.90 -5.51
CA LEU A 33 -7.41 -3.84 -4.97
C LEU A 33 -6.32 -3.51 -5.99
N ALA A 34 -6.38 -2.34 -6.60
CA ALA A 34 -5.39 -1.80 -7.53
C ALA A 34 -4.47 -0.83 -6.80
N VAL A 35 -3.15 -0.98 -6.97
CA VAL A 35 -2.12 -0.16 -6.34
C VAL A 35 -1.23 0.45 -7.42
N ALA A 36 -0.92 1.75 -7.32
CA ALA A 36 0.03 2.38 -8.21
C ALA A 36 1.46 2.04 -7.80
N ALA A 37 2.23 1.50 -8.73
CA ALA A 37 3.68 1.41 -8.65
C ALA A 37 4.29 2.60 -9.40
N PHE A 38 5.32 3.24 -8.83
CA PHE A 38 5.97 4.37 -9.48
C PHE A 38 6.94 3.88 -10.56
N ALA A 39 6.81 4.40 -11.77
CA ALA A 39 7.67 4.06 -12.91
C ALA A 39 9.15 4.44 -12.68
N SER A 40 9.40 5.51 -11.93
CA SER A 40 10.73 5.93 -11.54
C SER A 40 11.06 5.57 -10.10
N ARG A 41 12.08 4.75 -9.88
CA ARG A 41 12.63 4.52 -8.52
C ARG A 41 13.29 5.80 -8.03
N VAL A 42 12.62 6.53 -7.15
CA VAL A 42 13.24 7.67 -6.47
C VAL A 42 14.36 7.13 -5.57
N GLY A 43 15.60 7.40 -5.95
CA GLY A 43 16.79 6.93 -5.24
C GLY A 43 16.92 7.52 -3.83
N GLY A 44 17.49 6.73 -2.91
CA GLY A 44 17.98 7.17 -1.61
C GLY A 44 17.12 6.77 -0.41
N GLY A 45 17.52 5.73 0.34
CA GLY A 45 17.01 5.40 1.68
C GLY A 45 15.58 4.82 1.75
N PHE A 46 14.79 4.94 0.71
CA PHE A 46 13.46 4.31 0.58
C PHE A 46 13.56 2.78 0.46
N GLY A 47 14.68 2.25 -0.04
CA GLY A 47 14.84 0.83 -0.29
C GLY A 47 14.69 -0.05 0.97
N ILE A 48 15.17 0.41 2.14
CA ILE A 48 15.09 -0.36 3.38
C ILE A 48 13.63 -0.44 3.88
N ALA A 49 12.92 0.68 3.92
CA ALA A 49 11.53 0.73 4.35
C ALA A 49 10.62 -0.06 3.40
N LEU A 50 10.83 0.09 2.11
CA LEU A 50 10.10 -0.63 1.06
C LEU A 50 10.36 -2.14 1.16
N GLY A 51 11.63 -2.55 1.27
CA GLY A 51 12.00 -3.97 1.41
C GLY A 51 11.46 -4.59 2.70
N PHE A 52 11.47 -3.85 3.82
CA PHE A 52 10.92 -4.36 5.08
C PHE A 52 9.40 -4.49 5.03
N SER A 53 8.69 -3.51 4.45
CA SER A 53 7.24 -3.62 4.25
C SER A 53 6.89 -4.81 3.34
N ALA A 54 7.59 -4.98 2.22
CA ALA A 54 7.40 -6.12 1.32
C ALA A 54 7.64 -7.45 2.04
N TRP A 55 8.70 -7.54 2.84
CA TRP A 55 8.99 -8.72 3.66
C TRP A 55 7.87 -9.01 4.68
N VAL A 56 7.35 -7.98 5.35
CA VAL A 56 6.22 -8.12 6.29
C VAL A 56 5.00 -8.68 5.57
N ILE A 57 4.65 -8.13 4.39
CA ILE A 57 3.51 -8.61 3.59
C ILE A 57 3.72 -10.07 3.17
N LYS A 58 4.89 -10.39 2.61
CA LYS A 58 5.23 -11.76 2.21
C LYS A 58 5.09 -12.74 3.37
N LYS A 59 5.61 -12.39 4.56
CA LYS A 59 5.53 -13.24 5.76
C LYS A 59 4.11 -13.37 6.32
N ARG A 60 3.22 -12.41 6.06
CA ARG A 60 1.87 -12.39 6.64
C ARG A 60 0.78 -12.94 5.72
N CYS A 61 0.92 -12.77 4.41
CA CYS A 61 -0.11 -13.24 3.47
C CYS A 61 0.45 -13.90 2.20
N GLY A 62 1.76 -14.00 2.05
CA GLY A 62 2.39 -14.65 0.89
C GLY A 62 2.49 -13.76 -0.35
N ALA A 63 1.88 -12.59 -0.39
CA ALA A 63 1.99 -11.67 -1.52
C ALA A 63 3.39 -11.04 -1.60
N GLU A 64 3.84 -10.77 -2.83
CA GLU A 64 5.14 -10.13 -3.10
C GLU A 64 4.93 -8.79 -3.84
N PRO A 65 4.49 -7.73 -3.16
CA PRO A 65 4.16 -6.47 -3.80
C PRO A 65 5.42 -5.71 -4.26
N ILE A 66 5.28 -5.02 -5.40
CA ILE A 66 6.29 -4.10 -5.95
C ILE A 66 6.22 -2.75 -5.24
N ALA A 67 5.01 -2.29 -4.91
CA ALA A 67 4.72 -0.99 -4.30
C ALA A 67 4.01 -1.11 -2.93
N PRO A 68 4.63 -1.76 -1.92
CA PRO A 68 3.97 -2.11 -0.65
C PRO A 68 3.51 -0.92 0.18
N ILE A 69 4.10 0.26 -0.03
CA ILE A 69 3.84 1.50 0.74
C ILE A 69 3.22 2.61 -0.13
N SER A 70 2.72 2.30 -1.31
CA SER A 70 2.03 3.28 -2.14
C SER A 70 0.67 3.65 -1.54
N GLY A 71 0.41 4.97 -1.39
CA GLY A 71 -0.86 5.51 -0.92
C GLY A 71 -1.94 5.59 -2.01
N GLN A 72 -1.54 5.48 -3.30
CA GLN A 72 -2.44 5.58 -4.45
C GLN A 72 -3.09 4.22 -4.70
N ARG A 73 -4.36 4.07 -4.33
CA ARG A 73 -5.07 2.78 -4.37
C ARG A 73 -6.51 2.96 -4.81
N ALA A 74 -6.97 2.08 -5.69
CA ALA A 74 -8.40 1.92 -5.98
C ALA A 74 -8.87 0.55 -5.51
N MET A 75 -10.10 0.46 -5.04
CA MET A 75 -10.64 -0.80 -4.54
C MET A 75 -12.15 -0.86 -4.63
N ARG A 76 -12.67 -2.07 -4.60
CA ARG A 76 -14.11 -2.28 -4.42
C ARG A 76 -14.57 -1.86 -3.02
N PRO A 77 -15.80 -1.37 -2.82
CA PRO A 77 -16.31 -0.99 -1.50
C PRO A 77 -16.26 -2.12 -0.46
N GLU A 78 -16.44 -3.35 -0.88
CA GLU A 78 -16.34 -4.52 -0.02
C GLU A 78 -14.91 -4.77 0.47
N VAL A 79 -13.89 -4.50 -0.35
CA VAL A 79 -12.48 -4.54 0.07
C VAL A 79 -12.23 -3.51 1.16
N LEU A 80 -12.72 -2.26 0.96
CA LEU A 80 -12.60 -1.23 1.99
C LEU A 80 -13.19 -1.68 3.32
N ARG A 81 -14.38 -2.27 3.32
CA ARG A 81 -15.01 -2.78 4.55
C ARG A 81 -14.18 -3.89 5.21
N ALA A 82 -13.57 -4.76 4.41
CA ALA A 82 -12.77 -5.88 4.92
C ALA A 82 -11.43 -5.44 5.53
N VAL A 83 -10.86 -4.31 5.06
CA VAL A 83 -9.57 -3.81 5.56
C VAL A 83 -9.69 -2.79 6.70
N LEU A 84 -10.91 -2.43 7.08
CA LEU A 84 -11.15 -1.57 8.23
C LEU A 84 -11.19 -2.37 9.55
N PRO A 85 -10.71 -1.78 10.67
CA PRO A 85 -10.03 -0.50 10.78
C PRO A 85 -8.60 -0.56 10.23
N PHE A 86 -8.15 0.53 9.62
CA PHE A 86 -6.78 0.62 9.12
C PHE A 86 -5.74 0.50 10.23
N ALA A 87 -4.57 -0.04 9.89
CA ALA A 87 -3.41 0.08 10.75
C ALA A 87 -3.01 1.56 10.87
N PRO A 88 -2.57 2.01 12.06
CA PRO A 88 -2.26 3.41 12.28
C PRO A 88 -1.01 3.85 11.51
N LYS A 89 -0.96 5.13 11.13
CA LYS A 89 0.19 5.83 10.56
C LYS A 89 0.75 5.13 9.31
N TYR A 90 2.07 4.95 9.25
CA TYR A 90 2.79 4.35 8.13
C TYR A 90 2.52 2.84 7.92
N GLY A 91 1.81 2.20 8.85
CA GLY A 91 1.39 0.82 8.70
C GLY A 91 0.13 0.63 7.87
N MET A 92 -0.57 1.71 7.49
CA MET A 92 -1.86 1.66 6.82
C MET A 92 -1.82 0.85 5.52
N GLU A 93 -0.94 1.20 4.61
CA GLU A 93 -0.83 0.59 3.29
C GLU A 93 -0.40 -0.88 3.39
N THR A 94 0.61 -1.14 4.24
CA THR A 94 1.11 -2.50 4.51
C THR A 94 0.01 -3.39 5.11
N GLY A 95 -0.71 -2.86 6.10
CA GLY A 95 -1.82 -3.56 6.76
C GLY A 95 -2.97 -3.82 5.81
N MET A 96 -3.36 -2.83 5.02
CA MET A 96 -4.43 -2.93 4.03
C MET A 96 -4.15 -4.04 3.00
N THR A 97 -2.92 -4.13 2.49
CA THR A 97 -2.54 -5.19 1.55
C THR A 97 -2.65 -6.57 2.20
N ILE A 98 -2.15 -6.73 3.43
CA ILE A 98 -2.24 -8.01 4.16
C ILE A 98 -3.70 -8.40 4.39
N ASP A 99 -4.52 -7.48 4.86
CA ASP A 99 -5.91 -7.74 5.23
C ASP A 99 -6.76 -8.06 3.99
N ALA A 100 -6.55 -7.34 2.86
CA ALA A 100 -7.24 -7.61 1.60
C ALA A 100 -6.89 -9.00 1.04
N VAL A 101 -5.59 -9.33 0.95
CA VAL A 101 -5.14 -10.63 0.41
C VAL A 101 -5.62 -11.78 1.31
N ARG A 102 -5.59 -11.63 2.63
CA ARG A 102 -6.12 -12.64 3.57
C ARG A 102 -7.63 -12.84 3.48
N ALA A 103 -8.35 -11.78 3.11
CA ALA A 103 -9.78 -11.87 2.85
C ALA A 103 -10.11 -12.49 1.48
N GLY A 104 -9.09 -12.86 0.69
CA GLY A 104 -9.24 -13.52 -0.61
C GLY A 104 -9.37 -12.56 -1.78
N TYR A 105 -9.13 -11.27 -1.60
CA TYR A 105 -9.19 -10.27 -2.67
C TYR A 105 -7.92 -10.27 -3.53
N ARG A 106 -8.10 -10.03 -4.83
CA ARG A 106 -7.03 -9.99 -5.83
C ARG A 106 -6.31 -8.65 -5.78
N LEU A 107 -5.00 -8.67 -5.56
CA LEU A 107 -4.12 -7.50 -5.65
C LEU A 107 -3.63 -7.31 -7.09
N GLY A 108 -3.77 -6.11 -7.64
CA GLY A 108 -3.17 -5.68 -8.90
C GLY A 108 -2.23 -4.50 -8.66
N GLU A 109 -1.07 -4.46 -9.32
CA GLU A 109 -0.14 -3.36 -9.27
C GLU A 109 0.10 -2.82 -10.67
N TYR A 110 0.01 -1.49 -10.81
CA TYR A 110 0.04 -0.80 -12.10
C TYR A 110 1.09 0.28 -12.08
N GLU A 111 2.04 0.18 -13.00
CA GLU A 111 3.09 1.20 -13.14
C GLU A 111 2.50 2.49 -13.70
N LEU A 112 2.63 3.58 -12.96
CA LEU A 112 2.14 4.91 -13.32
C LEU A 112 3.25 5.93 -13.20
N ASP A 113 3.27 6.91 -14.13
CA ASP A 113 4.19 8.04 -14.08
C ASP A 113 3.59 9.15 -13.19
N LEU A 114 3.70 8.96 -11.89
CA LEU A 114 3.18 9.90 -10.90
C LEU A 114 4.29 10.85 -10.43
N ALA A 115 3.98 12.14 -10.41
CA ALA A 115 4.86 13.13 -9.82
C ALA A 115 4.91 12.94 -8.30
N HIS A 116 6.12 12.84 -7.74
CA HIS A 116 6.33 12.75 -6.29
C HIS A 116 7.32 13.82 -5.85
N ARG A 117 6.94 14.63 -4.84
CA ARG A 117 7.87 15.55 -4.19
C ARG A 117 8.92 14.75 -3.42
N ALA A 118 10.14 14.69 -3.96
CA ALA A 118 11.27 14.09 -3.28
C ALA A 118 11.58 14.87 -1.99
N THR A 119 11.28 14.28 -0.83
CA THR A 119 11.75 14.80 0.46
C THR A 119 13.25 14.50 0.60
N GLY A 120 14.05 15.57 0.62
CA GLY A 120 15.51 15.49 0.65
C GLY A 120 16.11 14.72 1.83
N ARG A 121 17.41 14.39 1.71
CA ARG A 121 18.23 13.73 2.74
C ARG A 121 18.49 14.70 3.91
N THR A 122 17.61 14.73 4.91
CA THR A 122 17.80 15.49 6.14
C THR A 122 17.76 14.57 7.36
N PHE A 123 18.32 15.01 8.49
CA PHE A 123 18.24 14.30 9.78
C PHE A 123 16.77 13.98 10.17
N LYS A 124 15.84 14.89 9.83
CA LYS A 124 14.39 14.63 9.95
C LYS A 124 13.93 13.42 9.15
N GLY A 125 14.54 13.18 7.98
CA GLY A 125 14.25 12.00 7.15
C GLY A 125 14.71 10.68 7.79
N PHE A 126 15.77 10.69 8.60
CA PHE A 126 16.23 9.48 9.31
C PHE A 126 15.28 9.09 10.45
N VAL A 127 14.86 10.05 11.26
CA VAL A 127 13.87 9.84 12.33
C VAL A 127 12.52 9.38 11.74
N HIS A 128 12.12 9.95 10.61
CA HIS A 128 10.91 9.57 9.89
C HIS A 128 10.96 8.09 9.46
N ARG A 129 12.07 7.64 8.87
CA ARG A 129 12.26 6.23 8.44
C ARG A 129 12.26 5.26 9.60
N PHE A 130 12.89 5.62 10.72
CA PHE A 130 12.86 4.79 11.92
C PHE A 130 11.44 4.60 12.45
N ARG A 131 10.62 5.66 12.46
CA ARG A 131 9.19 5.58 12.81
C ARG A 131 8.41 4.67 11.84
N GLN A 132 8.67 4.77 10.53
CA GLN A 132 8.06 3.87 9.56
C GLN A 132 8.39 2.40 9.86
N MET A 133 9.64 2.09 10.14
CA MET A 133 10.06 0.72 10.49
C MET A 133 9.34 0.20 11.74
N LEU A 134 9.17 1.03 12.77
CA LEU A 134 8.42 0.67 13.96
C LEU A 134 6.95 0.39 13.66
N ASP A 135 6.32 1.18 12.79
CA ASP A 135 4.93 0.99 12.44
C ASP A 135 4.73 -0.29 11.59
N PHE A 136 5.66 -0.61 10.68
CA PHE A 136 5.66 -1.90 9.97
C PHE A 136 5.87 -3.09 10.93
N ALA A 137 6.74 -2.95 11.93
CA ALA A 137 6.92 -3.98 12.97
C ALA A 137 5.64 -4.19 13.78
N LYS A 138 4.89 -3.12 14.11
CA LYS A 138 3.58 -3.22 14.75
C LYS A 138 2.57 -3.97 13.88
N VAL A 139 2.53 -3.68 12.57
CA VAL A 139 1.69 -4.42 11.61
C VAL A 139 2.09 -5.89 11.60
N TYR A 140 3.39 -6.20 11.57
CA TYR A 140 3.89 -7.56 11.63
C TYR A 140 3.41 -8.30 12.88
N VAL A 141 3.42 -7.66 14.03
CA VAL A 141 2.99 -8.26 15.31
C VAL A 141 1.47 -8.39 15.39
N SER A 142 0.74 -7.34 15.03
CA SER A 142 -0.73 -7.30 15.16
C SER A 142 -1.44 -8.25 14.20
N ARG A 143 -0.83 -8.51 13.03
CA ARG A 143 -1.39 -9.39 12.00
C ARG A 143 -0.78 -10.78 12.00
N ARG A 144 -0.42 -11.29 13.17
CA ARG A 144 -0.02 -12.70 13.32
C ARG A 144 -1.16 -13.63 12.90
N PRO A 145 -0.88 -14.78 12.25
CA PRO A 145 -1.89 -15.80 12.05
C PRO A 145 -2.51 -16.15 13.40
N ARG A 146 -3.83 -16.13 13.50
CA ARG A 146 -4.48 -16.73 14.67
C ARG A 146 -4.09 -18.20 14.67
N LYS A 147 -3.45 -18.68 15.74
CA LYS A 147 -3.32 -20.12 15.96
C LYS A 147 -4.74 -20.66 15.95
N ALA A 148 -5.03 -21.58 15.02
CA ALA A 148 -6.25 -22.36 15.08
C ALA A 148 -6.27 -22.98 16.48
N GLY A 149 -7.25 -22.64 17.29
CA GLY A 149 -7.44 -23.24 18.60
C GLY A 149 -7.54 -24.75 18.40
N LYS A 150 -6.74 -25.49 19.19
CA LYS A 150 -6.93 -26.92 19.35
C LYS A 150 -8.24 -27.18 20.02
#